data_4d08fa96f9a69d34c3d7a6995e651eb1
#
_entry.id   4d08fa96f9a69d34c3d7a6995e651eb1
#
_cell.length_a   1.000
_cell.length_b   1.000
_cell.length_c   1.000
_cell.angle_alpha   90.00
_cell.angle_beta   90.00
_cell.angle_gamma   90.00
#
_symmetry.space_group_name_H-M   'P 1'
#
loop_
_entity.id
_entity.type
_entity.pdbx_description
1 polymer ?
#
loop_
_entity_poly.entity_id
_entity_poly.type
_entity_poly.pdbx_seq_one_letter_code
_entity_poly.pdbx_strand_id
1 'polypeptide(L)'
;GWDDTKVVDIAGADALNNTYFITHYTETNPDAKAFVDAFTKEYGHAPGVFAALGYDAGKMLVDAIKRAGSTDPEAIQKALAETKDLQVGTGKLTVDENHNLIKNAFIIEMKDGNKVLKQRVTPTTAEG
;
A
#
# COMPACT_ATOMS: atom_id res chain seq x y z
N GLY A 1 -0.17 11.16 9.29
CA GLY A 1 -1.54 10.93 9.72
C GLY A 1 -1.65 9.87 10.80
N TRP A 2 -2.82 9.33 10.95
CA TRP A 2 -3.14 8.29 11.96
C TRP A 2 -2.32 7.00 11.82
N ASP A 3 -1.69 6.82 10.68
CA ASP A 3 -0.89 5.64 10.38
C ASP A 3 0.55 5.71 10.92
N ASP A 4 0.98 6.88 11.41
CA ASP A 4 2.29 7.07 12.04
C ASP A 4 2.24 6.64 13.51
N THR A 5 3.20 5.81 13.92
CA THR A 5 3.32 5.35 15.33
C THR A 5 3.48 6.51 16.32
N LYS A 6 4.04 7.64 15.90
CA LYS A 6 4.15 8.85 16.73
C LYS A 6 2.82 9.41 17.22
N VAL A 7 1.71 9.05 16.57
CA VAL A 7 0.39 9.48 17.05
C VAL A 7 0.11 8.96 18.46
N VAL A 8 0.59 7.74 18.77
CA VAL A 8 0.45 7.14 20.10
C VAL A 8 1.29 7.89 21.14
N ASP A 9 2.50 8.29 20.76
CA ASP A 9 3.39 9.05 21.64
C ASP A 9 2.84 10.44 21.97
N ILE A 10 2.13 11.05 21.02
CA ILE A 10 1.58 12.42 21.16
C ILE A 10 0.24 12.42 21.91
N ALA A 11 -0.69 11.53 21.53
CA ALA A 11 -2.06 11.54 22.05
C ALA A 11 -2.27 10.61 23.24
N GLY A 12 -1.39 9.62 23.42
CA GLY A 12 -1.56 8.53 24.38
C GLY A 12 -2.48 7.42 23.87
N ALA A 13 -2.23 6.19 24.32
CA ALA A 13 -2.99 5.02 23.89
C ALA A 13 -4.49 5.13 24.22
N ASP A 14 -4.82 5.63 25.40
CA ASP A 14 -6.22 5.72 25.87
C ASP A 14 -7.07 6.66 25.01
N ALA A 15 -6.49 7.80 24.58
CA ALA A 15 -7.20 8.77 23.75
C ALA A 15 -7.46 8.25 22.33
N LEU A 16 -6.70 7.26 21.89
CA LEU A 16 -6.82 6.66 20.56
C LEU A 16 -7.72 5.44 20.53
N ASN A 17 -8.08 4.86 21.67
CA ASN A 17 -8.93 3.68 21.74
C ASN A 17 -10.27 3.89 21.02
N ASN A 18 -10.72 2.86 20.29
CA ASN A 18 -11.95 2.86 19.49
C ASN A 18 -11.96 3.89 18.35
N THR A 19 -10.80 4.41 17.94
CA THR A 19 -10.70 5.20 16.72
C THR A 19 -10.39 4.29 15.53
N TYR A 20 -10.86 4.69 14.33
CA TYR A 20 -10.72 3.93 13.09
C TYR A 20 -10.15 4.83 12.00
N PHE A 21 -9.30 4.23 11.16
CA PHE A 21 -8.83 4.90 9.95
C PHE A 21 -8.70 3.94 8.79
N ILE A 22 -8.63 4.48 7.58
CA ILE A 22 -8.45 3.71 6.35
C ILE A 22 -7.03 3.92 5.85
N THR A 23 -6.39 2.84 5.43
CA THR A 23 -5.06 2.86 4.82
C THR A 23 -4.98 1.86 3.66
N HIS A 24 -3.98 2.02 2.79
CA HIS A 24 -3.70 1.08 1.71
C HIS A 24 -2.61 0.07 2.04
N TYR A 25 -2.07 0.12 3.24
CA TYR A 25 -1.04 -0.80 3.72
C TYR A 25 -1.21 -1.06 5.22
N THR A 26 -1.00 -2.30 5.61
CA THR A 26 -0.75 -2.70 7.00
C THR A 26 0.28 -3.83 7.02
N GLU A 27 1.20 -3.77 7.96
CA GLU A 27 2.24 -4.78 8.17
C GLU A 27 1.67 -6.18 8.47
N THR A 28 0.45 -6.23 8.97
CA THR A 28 -0.26 -7.47 9.29
C THR A 28 -0.99 -8.09 8.08
N ASN A 29 -0.96 -7.42 6.91
CA ASN A 29 -1.51 -7.99 5.68
C ASN A 29 -0.64 -9.15 5.19
N PRO A 30 -1.18 -10.40 5.08
CA PRO A 30 -0.40 -11.54 4.58
C PRO A 30 0.24 -11.30 3.21
N ASP A 31 -0.42 -10.55 2.33
CA ASP A 31 0.07 -10.25 0.98
C ASP A 31 1.32 -9.35 1.00
N ALA A 32 1.53 -8.59 2.09
CA ALA A 32 2.70 -7.73 2.27
C ALA A 32 3.87 -8.42 3.00
N LYS A 33 3.68 -9.64 3.52
CA LYS A 33 4.67 -10.29 4.39
C LYS A 33 6.08 -10.34 3.79
N ALA A 34 6.21 -10.72 2.54
CA ALA A 34 7.53 -10.84 1.90
C ALA A 34 8.26 -9.48 1.82
N PHE A 35 7.51 -8.40 1.55
CA PHE A 35 8.05 -7.04 1.55
C PHE A 35 8.43 -6.60 2.96
N VAL A 36 7.56 -6.82 3.95
CA VAL A 36 7.80 -6.47 5.36
C VAL A 36 9.05 -7.17 5.89
N ASP A 37 9.18 -8.48 5.65
CA ASP A 37 10.34 -9.26 6.10
C ASP A 37 11.64 -8.75 5.47
N ALA A 38 11.63 -8.51 4.15
CA ALA A 38 12.81 -8.01 3.44
C ALA A 38 13.22 -6.61 3.91
N PHE A 39 12.26 -5.71 4.07
CA PHE A 39 12.49 -4.36 4.56
C PHE A 39 13.01 -4.37 6.00
N THR A 40 12.40 -5.16 6.88
CA THR A 40 12.82 -5.27 8.29
C THR A 40 14.22 -5.84 8.40
N LYS A 41 14.58 -6.81 7.56
CA LYS A 41 15.93 -7.37 7.51
C LYS A 41 16.97 -6.32 7.13
N GLU A 42 16.65 -5.45 6.18
CA GLU A 42 17.57 -4.43 5.66
C GLU A 42 17.70 -3.23 6.61
N TYR A 43 16.59 -2.76 7.18
CA TYR A 43 16.54 -1.50 7.92
C TYR A 43 16.35 -1.65 9.44
N GLY A 44 16.15 -2.87 9.95
CA GLY A 44 15.99 -3.15 11.37
C GLY A 44 14.66 -2.76 12.00
N HIS A 45 13.68 -2.31 11.20
CA HIS A 45 12.33 -1.96 11.64
C HIS A 45 11.30 -2.22 10.52
N ALA A 46 10.02 -2.35 10.89
CA ALA A 46 8.95 -2.53 9.91
C ALA A 46 8.77 -1.28 9.02
N PRO A 47 8.39 -1.45 7.74
CA PRO A 47 8.12 -0.32 6.85
C PRO A 47 6.86 0.45 7.29
N GLY A 48 6.94 1.77 7.26
CA GLY A 48 5.76 2.62 7.36
C GLY A 48 4.99 2.67 6.03
N VAL A 49 3.79 3.25 6.05
CA VAL A 49 2.91 3.34 4.86
C VAL A 49 3.61 4.00 3.66
N PHE A 50 4.33 5.09 3.87
CA PHE A 50 5.01 5.79 2.77
C PHE A 50 6.17 4.99 2.18
N ALA A 51 6.89 4.23 2.99
CA ALA A 51 7.93 3.30 2.50
C ALA A 51 7.31 2.21 1.62
N ALA A 52 6.18 1.65 2.04
CA ALA A 52 5.45 0.63 1.28
C ALA A 52 4.92 1.17 -0.05
N LEU A 53 4.28 2.34 -0.04
CA LEU A 53 3.74 2.96 -1.26
C LEU A 53 4.84 3.41 -2.22
N GLY A 54 5.97 3.92 -1.70
CA GLY A 54 7.13 4.27 -2.51
C GLY A 54 7.76 3.03 -3.18
N TYR A 55 7.84 1.92 -2.46
CA TYR A 55 8.30 0.64 -3.02
C TYR A 55 7.37 0.16 -4.14
N ASP A 56 6.06 0.22 -3.94
CA ASP A 56 5.07 -0.15 -4.95
C ASP A 56 5.19 0.71 -6.21
N ALA A 57 5.35 2.03 -6.05
CA ALA A 57 5.54 2.95 -7.16
C ALA A 57 6.81 2.63 -7.96
N GLY A 58 7.92 2.33 -7.28
CA GLY A 58 9.15 1.88 -7.92
C GLY A 58 8.98 0.58 -8.70
N LYS A 59 8.28 -0.39 -8.14
CA LYS A 59 7.97 -1.66 -8.83
C LYS A 59 7.09 -1.45 -10.06
N MET A 60 6.05 -0.60 -9.96
CA MET A 60 5.22 -0.24 -11.11
C MET A 60 6.04 0.37 -12.24
N LEU A 61 6.91 1.33 -11.93
CA LEU A 61 7.73 1.98 -12.93
C LEU A 61 8.68 1.00 -13.62
N VAL A 62 9.38 0.16 -12.85
CA VAL A 62 10.29 -0.85 -13.40
C VAL A 62 9.55 -1.86 -14.29
N ASP A 63 8.36 -2.32 -13.87
CA ASP A 63 7.52 -3.21 -14.66
C ASP A 63 7.07 -2.53 -15.97
N ALA A 64 6.62 -1.28 -15.90
CA ALA A 64 6.20 -0.53 -17.06
C ALA A 64 7.34 -0.33 -18.08
N ILE A 65 8.55 0.02 -17.63
CA ILE A 65 9.74 0.16 -18.49
C ILE A 65 10.05 -1.18 -19.18
N LYS A 66 9.99 -2.30 -18.45
CA LYS A 66 10.22 -3.63 -19.01
C LYS A 66 9.19 -3.99 -20.07
N ARG A 67 7.91 -3.71 -19.83
CA ARG A 67 6.83 -3.98 -20.80
C ARG A 67 6.90 -3.05 -22.02
N ALA A 68 7.25 -1.78 -21.80
CA ALA A 68 7.46 -0.83 -22.87
C ALA A 68 8.66 -1.19 -23.76
N GLY A 69 9.67 -1.88 -23.23
CA GLY A 69 10.93 -2.16 -23.92
C GLY A 69 11.70 -0.90 -24.30
N SER A 70 11.40 0.24 -23.67
CA SER A 70 11.90 1.57 -24.00
C SER A 70 11.95 2.46 -22.76
N THR A 71 12.82 3.48 -22.79
CA THR A 71 12.84 4.57 -21.82
C THR A 71 12.13 5.84 -22.32
N ASP A 72 11.46 5.73 -23.46
CA ASP A 72 10.64 6.81 -23.99
C ASP A 72 9.45 7.11 -23.05
N PRO A 73 9.21 8.38 -22.65
CA PRO A 73 8.17 8.73 -21.70
C PRO A 73 6.75 8.36 -22.13
N GLU A 74 6.42 8.48 -23.42
CA GLU A 74 5.08 8.14 -23.92
C GLU A 74 4.86 6.63 -23.89
N ALA A 75 5.88 5.83 -24.24
CA ALA A 75 5.82 4.38 -24.17
C ALA A 75 5.67 3.90 -22.70
N ILE A 76 6.38 4.53 -21.74
CA ILE A 76 6.25 4.24 -20.32
C ILE A 76 4.87 4.61 -19.78
N GLN A 77 4.35 5.80 -20.15
CA GLN A 77 3.01 6.24 -19.75
C GLN A 77 1.94 5.25 -20.21
N LYS A 78 2.00 4.82 -21.47
CA LYS A 78 1.09 3.82 -22.01
C LYS A 78 1.18 2.51 -21.24
N ALA A 79 2.39 2.02 -20.99
CA ALA A 79 2.60 0.79 -20.23
C ALA A 79 2.11 0.91 -18.78
N LEU A 80 2.25 2.08 -18.13
CA LEU A 80 1.68 2.32 -16.79
C LEU A 80 0.15 2.26 -16.81
N ALA A 81 -0.49 2.89 -17.79
CA ALA A 81 -1.95 2.86 -17.94
C ALA A 81 -2.50 1.44 -18.19
N GLU A 82 -1.72 0.59 -18.85
CA GLU A 82 -2.08 -0.81 -19.15
C GLU A 82 -1.72 -1.79 -18.00
N THR A 83 -1.30 -1.29 -16.83
CA THR A 83 -0.93 -2.15 -15.68
C THR A 83 -2.15 -2.90 -15.17
N LYS A 84 -2.08 -4.24 -15.15
CA LYS A 84 -3.14 -5.13 -14.69
C LYS A 84 -2.60 -6.24 -13.81
N ASP A 85 -3.25 -6.44 -12.66
CA ASP A 85 -2.95 -7.50 -11.68
C ASP A 85 -1.46 -7.58 -11.26
N LEU A 86 -0.77 -6.44 -11.27
CA LEU A 86 0.65 -6.38 -10.91
C LEU A 86 0.83 -6.68 -9.43
N GLN A 87 1.67 -7.68 -9.12
CA GLN A 87 2.06 -7.98 -7.75
C GLN A 87 3.13 -7.00 -7.27
N VAL A 88 2.78 -6.22 -6.26
CA VAL A 88 3.66 -5.25 -5.60
C VAL A 88 3.85 -5.60 -4.12
N GLY A 89 4.55 -4.79 -3.37
CA GLY A 89 4.84 -5.05 -1.96
C GLY A 89 3.60 -5.07 -1.06
N THR A 90 2.57 -4.29 -1.39
CA THR A 90 1.35 -4.21 -0.59
C THR A 90 0.22 -5.14 -1.08
N GLY A 91 0.44 -5.93 -2.11
CA GLY A 91 -0.55 -6.82 -2.72
C GLY A 91 -0.63 -6.64 -4.23
N LYS A 92 -1.80 -6.86 -4.81
CA LYS A 92 -2.05 -6.65 -6.25
C LYS A 92 -2.65 -5.28 -6.51
N LEU A 93 -2.29 -4.69 -7.65
CA LEU A 93 -2.91 -3.47 -8.16
C LEU A 93 -3.17 -3.55 -9.67
N THR A 94 -4.18 -2.81 -10.08
CA THR A 94 -4.56 -2.59 -11.49
C THR A 94 -4.76 -1.09 -11.69
N VAL A 95 -4.45 -0.57 -12.86
CA VAL A 95 -4.80 0.81 -13.26
C VAL A 95 -6.09 0.76 -14.06
N ASP A 96 -7.08 1.60 -13.69
CA ASP A 96 -8.33 1.71 -14.42
C ASP A 96 -8.24 2.69 -15.61
N GLU A 97 -9.31 2.80 -16.38
CA GLU A 97 -9.39 3.68 -17.54
C GLU A 97 -9.26 5.18 -17.22
N ASN A 98 -9.48 5.55 -15.95
CA ASN A 98 -9.33 6.91 -15.44
C ASN A 98 -7.96 7.15 -14.79
N HIS A 99 -7.02 6.19 -14.95
CA HIS A 99 -5.69 6.18 -14.35
C HIS A 99 -5.67 6.11 -12.82
N ASN A 100 -6.75 5.62 -12.19
CA ASN A 100 -6.77 5.35 -10.76
C ASN A 100 -6.23 3.95 -10.46
N LEU A 101 -5.62 3.81 -9.29
CA LEU A 101 -5.17 2.52 -8.80
C LEU A 101 -6.32 1.78 -8.11
N ILE A 102 -6.68 0.62 -8.64
CA ILE A 102 -7.57 -0.34 -8.00
C ILE A 102 -6.72 -1.26 -7.14
N LYS A 103 -6.82 -1.10 -5.84
CA LYS A 103 -6.12 -1.94 -4.84
C LYS A 103 -6.93 -2.01 -3.55
N ASN A 104 -6.62 -3.01 -2.71
CA ASN A 104 -7.29 -3.16 -1.43
C ASN A 104 -7.07 -1.95 -0.51
N ALA A 105 -8.08 -1.65 0.29
CA ALA A 105 -8.00 -0.78 1.46
C ALA A 105 -8.18 -1.61 2.73
N PHE A 106 -7.71 -1.08 3.84
CA PHE A 106 -7.77 -1.73 5.15
C PHE A 106 -8.38 -0.77 6.17
N ILE A 107 -9.35 -1.26 6.93
CA ILE A 107 -9.90 -0.54 8.08
C ILE A 107 -9.11 -1.01 9.30
N ILE A 108 -8.47 -0.06 9.95
CA ILE A 108 -7.64 -0.27 11.14
C ILE A 108 -8.34 0.35 12.35
N GLU A 109 -8.38 -0.41 13.44
CA GLU A 109 -8.78 0.08 14.77
C GLU A 109 -7.54 0.34 15.61
N MET A 110 -7.53 1.46 16.32
CA MET A 110 -6.54 1.68 17.37
C MET A 110 -7.06 1.07 18.67
N LYS A 111 -6.27 0.16 19.24
CA LYS A 111 -6.60 -0.53 20.49
C LYS A 111 -5.35 -0.68 21.35
N ASP A 112 -5.39 -0.13 22.54
CA ASP A 112 -4.29 -0.18 23.52
C ASP A 112 -2.94 0.22 22.93
N GLY A 113 -2.95 1.30 22.11
CA GLY A 113 -1.78 1.82 21.41
C GLY A 113 -1.35 1.02 20.19
N ASN A 114 -2.06 -0.04 19.82
CA ASN A 114 -1.75 -0.92 18.69
C ASN A 114 -2.71 -0.73 17.52
N LYS A 115 -2.21 -0.94 16.32
CA LYS A 115 -3.00 -1.01 15.09
C LYS A 115 -3.56 -2.42 14.91
N VAL A 116 -4.87 -2.56 14.90
CA VAL A 116 -5.57 -3.85 14.73
C VAL A 116 -6.32 -3.84 13.41
N LEU A 117 -5.99 -4.76 12.51
CA LEU A 117 -6.72 -4.92 11.25
C LEU A 117 -8.15 -5.42 11.55
N LYS A 118 -9.15 -4.61 11.20
CA LYS A 118 -10.58 -4.96 11.36
C LYS A 118 -11.17 -5.54 10.10
N GLN A 119 -10.86 -4.93 8.96
CA GLN A 119 -11.45 -5.35 7.69
C GLN A 119 -10.53 -5.03 6.52
N ARG A 120 -10.44 -5.97 5.59
CA ARG A 120 -9.93 -5.75 4.24
C ARG A 120 -11.11 -5.42 3.33
N VAL A 121 -11.01 -4.32 2.62
CA VAL A 121 -11.99 -3.91 1.63
C VAL A 121 -11.38 -4.09 0.24
N THR A 122 -11.96 -4.98 -0.54
CA THR A 122 -11.58 -5.17 -1.94
C THR A 122 -12.47 -4.28 -2.78
N PRO A 123 -11.91 -3.42 -3.65
CA PRO A 123 -12.72 -2.61 -4.53
C PRO A 123 -13.58 -3.53 -5.42
N THR A 124 -14.86 -3.25 -5.50
CA THR A 124 -15.67 -3.76 -6.60
C THR A 124 -15.23 -2.98 -7.83
N THR A 125 -14.78 -3.68 -8.88
CA THR A 125 -14.70 -3.05 -10.20
C THR A 125 -16.05 -2.44 -10.45
N ALA A 126 -16.11 -1.13 -10.67
CA ALA A 126 -17.33 -0.52 -11.14
C ALA A 126 -17.61 -1.15 -12.50
N GLU A 127 -18.44 -2.18 -12.51
CA GLU A 127 -19.20 -2.53 -13.71
C GLU A 127 -20.12 -1.34 -13.92
N GLY A 128 -19.71 -0.50 -14.88
CA GLY A 128 -20.50 0.62 -15.34
C GLY A 128 -21.79 0.18 -16.03
#